data_2a1c4d8495ebeddc0e2029b531d20e6b
#
_entry.id   2a1c4d8495ebeddc0e2029b531d20e6b
#
_cell.length_a   1.000
_cell.length_b   1.000
_cell.length_c   1.000
_cell.angle_alpha   90.00
_cell.angle_beta   90.00
_cell.angle_gamma   90.00
#
_symmetry.space_group_name_H-M   'P 1'
#
loop_
_entity.id
_entity.type
_entity.pdbx_description
1 polymer ?
#
loop_
_entity_poly.entity_id
_entity_poly.type
_entity_poly.pdbx_seq_one_letter_code
_entity_poly.pdbx_strand_id
1 'polypeptide(L)'
;MSASASAEAITSIEEQATDLCHIHDHITRIIANIDIKEEWFSDYDEPGRGKFDLDSIVSTFLYKEARDFTQPELVRRLRGVAYVYVRFNLQCPPTQGSISYNWRNRFNAQEREVIKEAADRIRDACIEHEVINTNEPALQPDDILDEDDVIAESQIQGAVERATELGFEEFADPRASNIRYGLQAYFERQGYLNLAKAGTTTESRRFARLSDREEVPHGSSHNRTMKKIADPDPQTDLWDFTEERTPQWKRIRDEILPAFHAGVENILDEIESRDRTGLREPVNAAFDITTWPYWSSPFRDEEDVEWDEEPVEITYSDDSTREVYPKEDYPEMVSGVKESHQRAYKFATLTIVAEDTPLVIAVEPVRDERRWEDGSIDTRTRGGLVDRLVEQAERHVDINKVFADREFDSYEVRHELEQHDTFYVIGKRKQADEDKVAIEKTVEHETADVSVEQGTLTYRGETHDISFMYVPKDTAKDKDEYIEGDYAIFTVNAHVSADRAIGLAMQYRDRWMIENEYKTIKKNFLPVSASSDYRNRLLYFVIGVVLYNVWRLSNFLLRDEIDVNLGEDPPILAGEIVELVGLCLFDPGG
;
A
#
# COMPACT_ATOMS: atom_id res chain seq x y z
N MET A 1 3.93 21.06 39.52
CA MET A 1 5.32 21.01 38.99
C MET A 1 6.17 22.14 39.61
N SER A 2 7.47 21.90 39.95
CA SER A 2 8.37 22.98 40.37
C SER A 2 9.01 23.65 39.14
N ALA A 3 9.41 24.96 39.26
CA ALA A 3 10.07 25.65 38.14
C ALA A 3 11.37 24.94 37.67
N SER A 4 12.02 24.19 38.56
CA SER A 4 13.22 23.38 38.25
C SER A 4 12.85 22.16 37.40
N ALA A 5 11.75 21.49 37.71
CA ALA A 5 11.28 20.31 36.94
C ALA A 5 10.79 20.71 35.54
N SER A 6 10.17 21.89 35.40
CA SER A 6 9.74 22.41 34.07
C SER A 6 10.94 22.68 33.15
N ALA A 7 12.00 23.32 33.70
CA ALA A 7 13.22 23.59 32.92
C ALA A 7 13.96 22.30 32.54
N GLU A 8 13.97 21.29 33.41
CA GLU A 8 14.56 19.98 33.15
C GLU A 8 13.81 19.26 32.03
N ALA A 9 12.48 19.25 32.07
CA ALA A 9 11.64 18.65 31.01
C ALA A 9 11.93 19.25 29.64
N ILE A 10 11.92 20.60 29.54
CA ILE A 10 12.17 21.32 28.29
C ILE A 10 13.55 20.98 27.73
N THR A 11 14.60 21.04 28.59
CA THR A 11 15.98 20.76 28.17
C THR A 11 16.13 19.30 27.70
N SER A 12 15.53 18.34 28.41
CA SER A 12 15.59 16.93 28.03
C SER A 12 14.87 16.65 26.71
N ILE A 13 13.72 17.26 26.47
CA ILE A 13 13.00 17.14 25.20
C ILE A 13 13.81 17.77 24.05
N GLU A 14 14.43 18.93 24.26
CA GLU A 14 15.28 19.60 23.27
C GLU A 14 16.50 18.73 22.90
N GLU A 15 17.19 18.17 23.88
CA GLU A 15 18.35 17.29 23.65
C GLU A 15 17.93 16.03 22.85
N GLN A 16 16.85 15.39 23.25
CA GLN A 16 16.33 14.23 22.53
C GLN A 16 15.89 14.57 21.09
N ALA A 17 15.19 15.69 20.90
CA ALA A 17 14.78 16.14 19.57
C ALA A 17 15.97 16.40 18.66
N THR A 18 17.04 17.03 19.17
CA THR A 18 18.27 17.28 18.43
C THR A 18 18.93 15.97 18.00
N ASP A 19 19.06 15.00 18.91
CA ASP A 19 19.61 13.69 18.60
C ASP A 19 18.75 12.93 17.56
N LEU A 20 17.43 13.01 17.68
CA LEU A 20 16.48 12.36 16.78
C LEU A 20 16.45 13.00 15.39
N CYS A 21 16.76 14.30 15.25
CA CYS A 21 16.91 14.96 13.95
C CYS A 21 18.03 14.37 13.09
N HIS A 22 19.05 13.76 13.70
CA HIS A 22 20.10 13.05 12.97
C HIS A 22 19.67 11.67 12.45
N ILE A 23 18.55 11.13 12.95
CA ILE A 23 18.09 9.77 12.68
C ILE A 23 16.83 9.79 11.82
N HIS A 24 15.99 10.81 12.00
CA HIS A 24 14.70 10.93 11.38
C HIS A 24 14.56 12.21 10.56
N ASP A 25 13.94 12.07 9.42
CA ASP A 25 13.72 13.12 8.42
C ASP A 25 12.33 13.79 8.53
N HIS A 26 11.52 13.42 9.51
CA HIS A 26 10.17 13.92 9.67
C HIS A 26 9.80 14.20 11.12
N ILE A 27 9.21 15.37 11.38
CA ILE A 27 8.87 15.84 12.72
C ILE A 27 7.97 14.88 13.52
N THR A 28 7.03 14.18 12.86
CA THR A 28 6.17 13.20 13.53
C THR A 28 6.95 12.00 14.06
N ARG A 29 8.05 11.60 13.38
CA ARG A 29 8.94 10.53 13.84
C ARG A 29 9.79 10.99 14.99
N ILE A 30 10.26 12.23 14.95
CA ILE A 30 11.03 12.83 16.04
C ILE A 30 10.17 12.88 17.30
N ILE A 31 8.98 13.47 17.22
CA ILE A 31 8.08 13.62 18.36
C ILE A 31 7.64 12.25 18.93
N ALA A 32 7.34 11.28 18.08
CA ALA A 32 6.92 9.95 18.50
C ALA A 32 8.00 9.13 19.22
N ASN A 33 9.28 9.50 19.06
CA ASN A 33 10.41 8.82 19.70
C ASN A 33 11.00 9.61 20.89
N ILE A 34 10.39 10.71 21.29
CA ILE A 34 10.76 11.43 22.51
C ILE A 34 10.23 10.64 23.71
N ASP A 35 11.13 10.30 24.63
CA ASP A 35 10.79 9.65 25.90
C ASP A 35 10.21 10.69 26.86
N ILE A 36 8.90 10.64 27.09
CA ILE A 36 8.13 11.56 27.93
C ILE A 36 8.02 10.95 29.33
N LYS A 37 8.67 11.55 30.31
CA LYS A 37 8.64 11.03 31.68
C LYS A 37 7.40 11.51 32.44
N GLU A 38 6.70 10.58 33.09
CA GLU A 38 5.51 10.87 33.91
C GLU A 38 5.79 11.96 34.99
N GLU A 39 6.99 11.98 35.56
CA GLU A 39 7.40 12.97 36.57
C GLU A 39 7.36 14.42 36.08
N TRP A 40 7.39 14.64 34.75
CA TRP A 40 7.28 15.95 34.15
C TRP A 40 5.86 16.50 34.11
N PHE A 41 4.88 15.62 34.26
CA PHE A 41 3.44 15.93 34.19
C PHE A 41 2.71 15.35 35.42
N SER A 42 3.31 15.51 36.60
CA SER A 42 2.87 14.88 37.85
C SER A 42 1.46 15.30 38.31
N ASP A 43 0.93 16.37 37.77
CA ASP A 43 -0.43 16.84 38.03
C ASP A 43 -1.44 16.37 36.97
N TYR A 44 -1.01 15.57 36.01
CA TYR A 44 -1.88 14.98 35.02
C TYR A 44 -2.84 13.97 35.70
N ASP A 45 -4.13 14.27 35.66
CA ASP A 45 -5.17 13.43 36.25
C ASP A 45 -5.53 12.32 35.27
N GLU A 46 -5.03 11.11 35.50
CA GLU A 46 -5.42 9.93 34.75
C GLU A 46 -6.89 9.61 35.01
N PRO A 47 -7.75 9.66 34.02
CA PRO A 47 -9.12 9.25 34.21
C PRO A 47 -9.17 7.72 34.18
N GLY A 48 -9.82 7.12 35.11
CA GLY A 48 -10.07 5.68 35.18
C GLY A 48 -10.84 5.08 33.99
N ARG A 49 -10.96 5.78 32.88
CA ARG A 49 -11.54 5.38 31.57
C ARG A 49 -11.04 6.27 30.41
N GLY A 50 -9.87 6.88 30.49
CA GLY A 50 -9.29 7.68 29.40
C GLY A 50 -8.90 6.79 28.22
N LYS A 51 -9.24 7.23 27.01
CA LYS A 51 -8.86 6.53 25.78
C LYS A 51 -7.40 6.75 25.39
N PHE A 52 -6.70 7.68 26.04
CA PHE A 52 -5.37 8.14 25.64
C PHE A 52 -4.47 8.28 26.87
N ASP A 53 -3.31 7.68 26.80
CA ASP A 53 -2.22 7.74 27.79
C ASP A 53 -1.52 9.09 27.76
N LEU A 54 -0.73 9.36 28.78
CA LEU A 54 0.00 10.63 28.92
C LEU A 54 0.91 10.88 27.72
N ASP A 55 1.74 9.90 27.35
CA ASP A 55 2.72 10.03 26.28
C ASP A 55 2.07 10.33 24.94
N SER A 56 0.99 9.61 24.62
CA SER A 56 0.22 9.79 23.38
C SER A 56 -0.38 11.18 23.27
N ILE A 57 -0.92 11.69 24.38
CA ILE A 57 -1.59 13.01 24.36
C ILE A 57 -0.57 14.16 24.42
N VAL A 58 0.55 14.00 25.12
CA VAL A 58 1.64 14.99 25.13
C VAL A 58 2.28 15.07 23.75
N SER A 59 2.62 13.94 23.12
CA SER A 59 3.13 13.90 21.74
C SER A 59 2.18 14.58 20.76
N THR A 60 0.89 14.34 20.91
CA THR A 60 -0.15 15.01 20.11
C THR A 60 -0.12 16.53 20.25
N PHE A 61 0.06 17.05 21.48
CA PHE A 61 0.14 18.49 21.71
C PHE A 61 1.49 19.07 21.33
N LEU A 62 2.58 18.36 21.51
CA LEU A 62 3.89 18.77 20.99
C LEU A 62 3.84 18.93 19.46
N TYR A 63 3.22 17.99 18.76
CA TYR A 63 3.03 18.08 17.32
C TYR A 63 2.17 19.27 16.91
N LYS A 64 1.06 19.47 17.64
CA LYS A 64 0.17 20.63 17.43
C LYS A 64 0.92 21.96 17.54
N GLU A 65 1.61 22.16 18.66
CA GLU A 65 2.26 23.44 18.94
C GLU A 65 3.52 23.63 18.06
N ALA A 66 4.30 22.57 17.81
CA ALA A 66 5.48 22.65 16.94
C ALA A 66 5.12 22.98 15.48
N ARG A 67 3.94 22.61 15.02
CA ARG A 67 3.42 22.92 13.68
C ARG A 67 2.43 24.09 13.66
N ASP A 68 2.17 24.68 14.80
CA ASP A 68 1.24 25.82 14.99
C ASP A 68 -0.20 25.54 14.52
N PHE A 69 -0.64 24.28 14.66
CA PHE A 69 -1.98 23.89 14.24
C PHE A 69 -3.07 24.38 15.18
N THR A 70 -4.20 24.77 14.60
CA THR A 70 -5.44 24.92 15.35
C THR A 70 -5.95 23.55 15.83
N GLN A 71 -6.84 23.52 16.83
CA GLN A 71 -7.41 22.23 17.28
C GLN A 71 -8.23 21.49 16.19
N PRO A 72 -9.06 22.17 15.39
CA PRO A 72 -9.74 21.52 14.27
C PRO A 72 -8.77 20.93 13.24
N GLU A 73 -7.72 21.65 12.93
CA GLU A 73 -6.69 21.23 12.00
C GLU A 73 -5.91 20.01 12.50
N LEU A 74 -5.47 20.01 13.76
CA LEU A 74 -4.87 18.85 14.39
C LEU A 74 -5.78 17.60 14.28
N VAL A 75 -7.07 17.76 14.61
CA VAL A 75 -8.03 16.64 14.53
C VAL A 75 -8.21 16.16 13.10
N ARG A 76 -8.22 17.05 12.12
CA ARG A 76 -8.28 16.72 10.69
C ARG A 76 -7.05 15.88 10.30
N ARG A 77 -5.86 16.35 10.67
CA ARG A 77 -4.60 15.64 10.41
C ARG A 77 -4.54 14.25 11.06
N LEU A 78 -4.91 14.15 12.32
CA LEU A 78 -4.94 12.86 13.03
C LEU A 78 -6.01 11.89 12.48
N ARG A 79 -7.00 12.36 11.73
CA ARG A 79 -8.04 11.54 11.08
C ARG A 79 -7.69 11.20 9.65
N GLY A 80 -7.10 12.13 8.91
CA GLY A 80 -6.78 11.99 7.50
C GLY A 80 -5.64 11.00 7.26
N VAL A 81 -4.68 10.96 8.17
CA VAL A 81 -3.47 10.15 8.04
C VAL A 81 -3.39 9.17 9.19
N ALA A 82 -3.86 7.96 8.92
CA ALA A 82 -3.98 6.90 9.92
C ALA A 82 -2.68 6.61 10.70
N TYR A 83 -1.51 6.80 10.07
CA TYR A 83 -0.23 6.56 10.72
C TYR A 83 0.18 7.66 11.73
N VAL A 84 -0.31 8.90 11.62
CA VAL A 84 0.07 9.98 12.56
C VAL A 84 -0.48 9.70 13.96
N TYR A 85 -1.77 9.37 14.05
CA TYR A 85 -2.32 9.01 15.35
C TYR A 85 -1.77 7.68 15.88
N VAL A 86 -1.49 6.71 15.00
CA VAL A 86 -0.85 5.44 15.36
C VAL A 86 0.58 5.67 15.85
N ARG A 87 1.35 6.57 15.22
CA ARG A 87 2.70 6.93 15.67
C ARG A 87 2.73 7.50 17.08
N PHE A 88 1.75 8.31 17.40
CA PHE A 88 1.59 8.83 18.76
C PHE A 88 0.91 7.85 19.70
N ASN A 89 0.85 6.57 19.34
CA ASN A 89 0.25 5.49 20.12
C ASN A 89 -1.23 5.73 20.51
N LEU A 90 -1.94 6.52 19.71
CA LEU A 90 -3.38 6.74 19.91
C LEU A 90 -4.17 5.54 19.35
N GLN A 91 -5.04 4.95 20.14
CA GLN A 91 -5.86 3.79 19.73
C GLN A 91 -6.88 4.13 18.63
N CYS A 92 -7.29 5.38 18.55
CA CYS A 92 -8.16 5.91 17.51
C CYS A 92 -7.94 7.42 17.36
N PRO A 93 -8.27 7.99 16.18
CA PRO A 93 -8.19 9.44 16.00
C PRO A 93 -9.06 10.17 17.02
N PRO A 94 -8.51 11.12 17.79
CA PRO A 94 -9.27 11.86 18.79
C PRO A 94 -10.32 12.76 18.12
N THR A 95 -11.39 13.05 18.85
CA THR A 95 -12.36 14.08 18.43
C THR A 95 -11.91 15.46 18.91
N GLN A 96 -12.38 16.53 18.27
CA GLN A 96 -12.11 17.91 18.71
C GLN A 96 -12.52 18.13 20.17
N GLY A 97 -13.65 17.56 20.59
CA GLY A 97 -14.08 17.62 21.98
C GLY A 97 -13.11 16.91 22.93
N SER A 98 -12.54 15.78 22.51
CA SER A 98 -11.54 15.03 23.26
C SER A 98 -10.22 15.82 23.41
N ILE A 99 -9.69 16.40 22.32
CA ILE A 99 -8.51 17.27 22.35
C ILE A 99 -8.74 18.49 23.25
N SER A 100 -9.86 19.19 23.06
CA SER A 100 -10.22 20.36 23.86
C SER A 100 -10.36 20.04 25.35
N TYR A 101 -10.96 18.87 25.67
CA TYR A 101 -11.11 18.41 27.04
C TYR A 101 -9.76 18.14 27.70
N ASN A 102 -8.88 17.35 27.03
CA ASN A 102 -7.54 17.04 27.56
C ASN A 102 -6.74 18.32 27.78
N TRP A 103 -6.68 19.22 26.79
CA TRP A 103 -5.95 20.48 26.91
C TRP A 103 -6.40 21.35 28.07
N ARG A 104 -7.71 21.50 28.29
CA ARG A 104 -8.26 22.43 29.27
C ARG A 104 -8.37 21.86 30.67
N ASN A 105 -8.65 20.57 30.79
CA ASN A 105 -9.06 19.97 32.07
C ASN A 105 -8.04 19.00 32.66
N ARG A 106 -7.10 18.52 31.86
CA ARG A 106 -6.12 17.52 32.31
C ARG A 106 -4.70 18.08 32.45
N PHE A 107 -4.37 19.15 31.77
CA PHE A 107 -3.11 19.86 31.93
C PHE A 107 -3.35 21.17 32.66
N ASN A 108 -2.57 21.44 33.69
CA ASN A 108 -2.57 22.73 34.37
C ASN A 108 -1.88 23.81 33.50
N ALA A 109 -1.91 25.08 33.94
CA ALA A 109 -1.35 26.20 33.15
C ALA A 109 0.17 26.07 32.95
N GLN A 110 0.89 25.54 33.92
CA GLN A 110 2.35 25.39 33.87
C GLN A 110 2.75 24.25 32.93
N GLU A 111 2.03 23.14 32.95
CA GLU A 111 2.26 21.99 32.06
C GLU A 111 2.00 22.37 30.59
N ARG A 112 0.97 23.17 30.34
CA ARG A 112 0.69 23.71 29.00
C ARG A 112 1.82 24.62 28.49
N GLU A 113 2.41 25.45 29.35
CA GLU A 113 3.55 26.28 28.97
C GLU A 113 4.80 25.41 28.71
N VAL A 114 5.02 24.34 29.47
CA VAL A 114 6.12 23.38 29.21
C VAL A 114 5.93 22.74 27.83
N ILE A 115 4.72 22.27 27.49
CA ILE A 115 4.45 21.67 26.18
C ILE A 115 4.73 22.65 25.04
N LYS A 116 4.29 23.92 25.17
CA LYS A 116 4.52 24.94 24.14
C LYS A 116 6.01 25.26 23.98
N GLU A 117 6.70 25.52 25.06
CA GLU A 117 8.12 25.85 25.02
C GLU A 117 8.97 24.67 24.50
N ALA A 118 8.64 23.44 24.89
CA ALA A 118 9.27 22.24 24.35
C ALA A 118 8.97 22.07 22.84
N ALA A 119 7.76 22.35 22.41
CA ALA A 119 7.40 22.30 20.99
C ALA A 119 8.16 23.33 20.15
N ASP A 120 8.35 24.56 20.69
CA ASP A 120 9.17 25.59 20.04
C ASP A 120 10.63 25.12 19.90
N ARG A 121 11.20 24.44 20.93
CA ARG A 121 12.54 23.87 20.87
C ARG A 121 12.67 22.73 19.87
N ILE A 122 11.66 21.87 19.79
CA ILE A 122 11.59 20.81 18.76
C ILE A 122 11.57 21.44 17.37
N ARG A 123 10.76 22.49 17.16
CA ARG A 123 10.69 23.20 15.88
C ARG A 123 12.04 23.79 15.51
N ASP A 124 12.70 24.50 16.44
CA ASP A 124 14.01 25.11 16.21
C ASP A 124 15.06 24.06 15.85
N ALA A 125 15.10 22.92 16.56
CA ALA A 125 15.98 21.81 16.23
C ALA A 125 15.69 21.21 14.84
N CYS A 126 14.41 21.00 14.50
CA CYS A 126 14.02 20.51 13.19
C CYS A 126 14.37 21.49 12.05
N ILE A 127 14.34 22.79 12.30
CA ILE A 127 14.79 23.81 11.35
C ILE A 127 16.30 23.79 11.20
N GLU A 128 17.05 23.75 12.29
CA GLU A 128 18.51 23.74 12.28
C GLU A 128 19.08 22.52 11.54
N HIS A 129 18.39 21.38 11.62
CA HIS A 129 18.77 20.13 10.98
C HIS A 129 18.07 19.88 9.63
N GLU A 130 17.44 20.89 9.05
CA GLU A 130 16.76 20.82 7.74
C GLU A 130 15.62 19.79 7.66
N VAL A 131 15.08 19.33 8.79
CA VAL A 131 13.89 18.45 8.84
C VAL A 131 12.62 19.23 8.51
N ILE A 132 12.58 20.52 8.86
CA ILE A 132 11.53 21.47 8.47
C ILE A 132 12.17 22.55 7.61
N ASN A 133 11.65 22.76 6.40
CA ASN A 133 12.17 23.80 5.52
C ASN A 133 11.68 25.18 6.01
N THR A 134 12.62 26.09 6.35
CA THR A 134 12.30 27.46 6.82
C THR A 134 11.75 28.39 5.74
N ASN A 135 11.81 27.98 4.47
CA ASN A 135 11.24 28.74 3.38
C ASN A 135 9.73 28.51 3.21
N GLU A 136 9.14 27.59 3.96
CA GLU A 136 7.69 27.58 4.15
C GLU A 136 7.34 28.76 5.08
N PRO A 137 6.67 29.81 4.61
CA PRO A 137 6.21 30.87 5.48
C PRO A 137 5.33 30.25 6.56
N ALA A 138 5.54 30.62 7.82
CA ALA A 138 4.59 30.30 8.88
C ALA A 138 3.21 30.76 8.39
N LEU A 139 2.31 29.80 8.15
CA LEU A 139 0.96 30.09 7.66
C LEU A 139 0.32 31.13 8.59
N GLN A 140 0.10 32.35 8.06
CA GLN A 140 -0.68 33.34 8.78
C GLN A 140 -2.10 32.77 8.96
N PRO A 141 -2.83 33.14 9.98
CA PRO A 141 -4.24 32.69 10.15
C PRO A 141 -5.12 32.96 8.92
N ASP A 142 -4.75 33.94 8.10
CA ASP A 142 -5.46 34.31 6.87
C ASP A 142 -4.99 33.46 5.63
N ASP A 143 -3.93 32.65 5.77
CA ASP A 143 -3.45 31.73 4.74
C ASP A 143 -4.07 30.31 4.87
N ILE A 144 -4.98 30.14 5.82
CA ILE A 144 -5.81 28.92 5.89
C ILE A 144 -6.82 29.07 4.76
N LEU A 145 -6.77 28.19 3.77
CA LEU A 145 -7.84 28.05 2.78
C LEU A 145 -9.17 28.00 3.53
N ASP A 146 -9.99 29.02 3.35
CA ASP A 146 -11.38 28.99 3.79
C ASP A 146 -12.03 27.75 3.16
N GLU A 147 -13.07 27.18 3.76
CA GLU A 147 -13.80 26.04 3.17
C GLU A 147 -14.29 26.34 1.72
N ASP A 148 -14.26 27.61 1.33
CA ASP A 148 -14.61 28.12 0.01
C ASP A 148 -13.42 28.31 -0.95
N ASP A 149 -12.16 28.12 -0.51
CA ASP A 149 -10.98 28.15 -1.39
C ASP A 149 -10.91 26.85 -2.21
N VAL A 150 -11.64 26.84 -3.28
CA VAL A 150 -11.67 25.76 -4.26
C VAL A 150 -10.36 25.79 -5.04
N ILE A 151 -9.62 24.69 -5.03
CA ILE A 151 -8.52 24.48 -5.97
C ILE A 151 -9.06 24.79 -7.36
N ALA A 152 -8.39 25.66 -8.12
CA ALA A 152 -8.87 26.04 -9.44
C ALA A 152 -9.03 24.78 -10.32
N GLU A 153 -10.18 24.62 -10.94
CA GLU A 153 -10.48 23.47 -11.80
C GLU A 153 -9.41 23.24 -12.86
N SER A 154 -8.79 24.32 -13.37
CA SER A 154 -7.68 24.26 -14.32
C SER A 154 -6.40 23.65 -13.75
N GLN A 155 -6.13 23.80 -12.44
CA GLN A 155 -4.98 23.19 -11.78
C GLN A 155 -5.21 21.69 -11.58
N ILE A 156 -6.41 21.31 -11.14
CA ILE A 156 -6.82 19.91 -11.03
C ILE A 156 -6.71 19.23 -12.39
N GLN A 157 -7.25 19.86 -13.44
CA GLN A 157 -7.20 19.33 -14.79
C GLN A 157 -5.77 19.19 -15.27
N GLY A 158 -4.93 20.21 -15.13
CA GLY A 158 -3.53 20.16 -15.56
C GLY A 158 -2.72 19.07 -14.85
N ALA A 159 -2.90 18.90 -13.53
CA ALA A 159 -2.23 17.84 -12.79
C ALA A 159 -2.68 16.42 -13.24
N VAL A 160 -3.98 16.24 -13.48
CA VAL A 160 -4.53 14.96 -13.95
C VAL A 160 -4.12 14.66 -15.38
N GLU A 161 -4.14 15.65 -16.28
CA GLU A 161 -3.64 15.51 -17.67
C GLU A 161 -2.19 15.08 -17.69
N ARG A 162 -1.33 15.80 -16.94
CA ARG A 162 0.10 15.48 -16.88
C ARG A 162 0.35 14.08 -16.32
N ALA A 163 -0.30 13.71 -15.22
CA ALA A 163 -0.17 12.39 -14.62
C ALA A 163 -0.70 11.28 -15.54
N THR A 164 -1.77 11.54 -16.28
CA THR A 164 -2.36 10.58 -17.24
C THR A 164 -1.43 10.39 -18.44
N GLU A 165 -0.87 11.46 -18.99
CA GLU A 165 0.13 11.40 -20.06
C GLU A 165 1.29 10.49 -19.65
N LEU A 166 1.94 10.79 -18.52
CA LEU A 166 3.09 10.04 -18.02
C LEU A 166 2.78 8.55 -17.75
N GLY A 167 1.60 8.25 -17.22
CA GLY A 167 1.20 6.87 -16.92
C GLY A 167 0.87 6.03 -18.14
N PHE A 168 0.46 6.63 -19.27
CA PHE A 168 -0.07 5.90 -20.42
C PHE A 168 0.71 6.10 -21.73
N GLU A 169 1.64 7.04 -21.82
CA GLU A 169 2.37 7.38 -23.05
C GLU A 169 3.04 6.16 -23.72
N GLU A 170 3.58 5.25 -22.93
CA GLU A 170 4.36 4.11 -23.40
C GLU A 170 3.53 2.90 -23.86
N PHE A 171 2.21 2.97 -23.74
CA PHE A 171 1.35 1.89 -24.22
C PHE A 171 1.23 1.98 -25.75
N ALA A 172 1.96 1.14 -26.46
CA ALA A 172 1.98 1.09 -27.91
C ALA A 172 0.78 0.36 -28.53
N ASP A 173 0.43 0.73 -29.77
CA ASP A 173 -0.58 0.02 -30.56
C ASP A 173 0.10 -0.99 -31.50
N PRO A 174 0.04 -2.31 -31.18
CA PRO A 174 0.67 -3.33 -32.02
C PRO A 174 -0.10 -3.63 -33.31
N ARG A 175 -1.22 -2.96 -33.53
CA ARG A 175 -2.08 -3.21 -34.69
C ARG A 175 -1.59 -2.47 -35.94
N ALA A 176 -2.06 -2.90 -37.11
CA ALA A 176 -1.72 -2.29 -38.37
C ALA A 176 -2.26 -0.83 -38.49
N SER A 177 -1.55 0.01 -39.22
CA SER A 177 -1.88 1.44 -39.37
C SER A 177 -3.23 1.76 -40.06
N ASN A 178 -3.89 0.76 -40.67
CA ASN A 178 -5.17 0.94 -41.38
C ASN A 178 -6.40 0.61 -40.47
N ILE A 179 -6.25 0.77 -39.19
CA ILE A 179 -7.30 0.52 -38.20
C ILE A 179 -8.34 1.66 -38.18
N ARG A 180 -9.61 1.32 -37.88
CA ARG A 180 -10.70 2.28 -37.79
C ARG A 180 -10.60 3.19 -36.56
N TYR A 181 -10.11 2.65 -35.45
CA TYR A 181 -9.96 3.37 -34.17
C TYR A 181 -8.54 3.19 -33.66
N GLY A 182 -7.87 4.29 -33.32
CA GLY A 182 -6.56 4.28 -32.66
C GLY A 182 -6.60 3.68 -31.26
N LEU A 183 -5.44 3.43 -30.68
CA LEU A 183 -5.29 2.85 -29.35
C LEU A 183 -5.98 3.70 -28.28
N GLN A 184 -5.81 5.02 -28.36
CA GLN A 184 -6.41 5.97 -27.44
C GLN A 184 -7.92 5.75 -27.25
N ALA A 185 -8.70 5.59 -28.33
CA ALA A 185 -10.14 5.33 -28.23
C ALA A 185 -10.50 4.06 -27.43
N TYR A 186 -9.61 3.09 -27.39
CA TYR A 186 -9.77 1.87 -26.61
C TYR A 186 -9.37 2.06 -25.17
N PHE A 187 -8.30 2.82 -24.88
CA PHE A 187 -7.89 3.14 -23.51
C PHE A 187 -8.86 4.10 -22.82
N GLU A 188 -9.31 5.14 -23.48
CA GLU A 188 -10.39 6.00 -22.98
C GLU A 188 -11.60 5.19 -22.59
N ARG A 189 -12.01 4.29 -23.47
CA ARG A 189 -13.12 3.41 -23.16
C ARG A 189 -12.80 2.46 -22.00
N GLN A 190 -11.60 1.91 -21.93
CA GLN A 190 -11.21 1.05 -20.81
C GLN A 190 -11.13 1.83 -19.50
N GLY A 191 -10.54 3.03 -19.53
CA GLY A 191 -10.60 3.96 -18.42
C GLY A 191 -12.03 4.17 -17.95
N TYR A 192 -12.93 4.57 -18.84
CA TYR A 192 -14.35 4.72 -18.53
C TYR A 192 -14.98 3.46 -17.91
N LEU A 193 -14.67 2.27 -18.42
CA LEU A 193 -15.20 1.02 -17.86
C LEU A 193 -14.68 0.72 -16.45
N ASN A 194 -13.40 1.00 -16.23
CA ASN A 194 -12.80 0.86 -14.91
C ASN A 194 -13.50 1.78 -13.91
N LEU A 195 -13.74 3.00 -14.31
CA LEU A 195 -14.28 4.07 -13.51
C LEU A 195 -15.79 3.92 -13.28
N ALA A 196 -16.56 3.62 -14.32
CA ALA A 196 -18.00 3.37 -14.23
C ALA A 196 -18.34 2.02 -13.62
N LYS A 197 -17.35 1.17 -13.33
CA LYS A 197 -17.53 -0.22 -12.86
C LYS A 197 -18.51 -1.01 -13.68
N ALA A 198 -18.39 -0.88 -14.96
CA ALA A 198 -19.37 -1.37 -15.89
C ALA A 198 -18.82 -2.46 -16.82
N GLY A 199 -19.70 -3.31 -17.28
CA GLY A 199 -19.36 -4.32 -18.28
C GLY A 199 -19.31 -3.72 -19.68
N THR A 200 -18.36 -4.17 -20.48
CA THR A 200 -18.06 -3.67 -21.84
C THR A 200 -19.26 -3.56 -22.77
N THR A 201 -20.24 -4.46 -22.65
CA THR A 201 -21.39 -4.48 -23.54
C THR A 201 -22.50 -3.54 -23.10
N THR A 202 -22.72 -3.43 -21.78
CA THR A 202 -23.81 -2.66 -21.19
C THR A 202 -23.59 -1.15 -21.36
N GLU A 203 -22.36 -0.70 -21.23
CA GLU A 203 -22.01 0.72 -21.21
C GLU A 203 -21.59 1.30 -22.57
N SER A 204 -21.63 0.49 -23.64
CA SER A 204 -21.27 0.96 -24.99
C SER A 204 -22.06 2.19 -25.43
N ARG A 205 -23.34 2.25 -25.09
CA ARG A 205 -24.21 3.37 -25.47
C ARG A 205 -23.97 4.62 -24.62
N ARG A 206 -23.60 4.41 -23.34
CA ARG A 206 -23.35 5.51 -22.42
C ARG A 206 -22.02 6.17 -22.75
N PHE A 207 -20.97 5.40 -22.95
CA PHE A 207 -19.69 5.88 -23.44
C PHE A 207 -19.83 6.69 -24.75
N ALA A 208 -20.58 6.18 -25.72
CA ALA A 208 -20.83 6.88 -27.00
C ALA A 208 -21.57 8.22 -26.84
N ARG A 209 -22.23 8.45 -25.72
CA ARG A 209 -22.93 9.71 -25.44
C ARG A 209 -22.08 10.70 -24.64
N LEU A 210 -21.11 10.19 -23.90
CA LEU A 210 -20.23 11.00 -23.05
C LEU A 210 -18.94 11.39 -23.79
N SER A 211 -18.52 10.56 -24.76
CA SER A 211 -17.34 10.83 -25.58
C SER A 211 -17.68 11.84 -26.67
N ASP A 212 -16.83 12.81 -26.87
CA ASP A 212 -16.92 13.79 -27.97
C ASP A 212 -16.50 13.22 -29.32
N ARG A 213 -16.12 11.94 -29.37
CA ARG A 213 -15.79 11.25 -30.62
C ARG A 213 -17.03 11.03 -31.48
N GLU A 214 -16.93 11.34 -32.77
CA GLU A 214 -18.00 11.04 -33.75
C GLU A 214 -18.33 9.54 -33.79
N GLU A 215 -17.32 8.68 -33.58
CA GLU A 215 -17.47 7.23 -33.60
C GLU A 215 -16.67 6.58 -32.43
N VAL A 216 -17.29 5.64 -31.75
CA VAL A 216 -16.70 4.89 -30.63
C VAL A 216 -16.68 3.39 -30.89
N PRO A 217 -15.67 2.66 -30.37
CA PRO A 217 -15.61 1.20 -30.51
C PRO A 217 -16.83 0.51 -29.86
N HIS A 218 -17.43 -0.46 -30.54
CA HIS A 218 -18.47 -1.31 -29.96
C HIS A 218 -17.87 -2.27 -28.93
N GLY A 219 -18.64 -2.71 -27.92
CA GLY A 219 -18.17 -3.57 -26.83
C GLY A 219 -17.50 -4.87 -27.29
N SER A 220 -18.04 -5.53 -28.31
CA SER A 220 -17.42 -6.74 -28.86
C SER A 220 -16.09 -6.44 -29.58
N SER A 221 -16.00 -5.28 -30.26
CA SER A 221 -14.77 -4.81 -30.89
C SER A 221 -13.72 -4.46 -29.84
N HIS A 222 -14.14 -3.81 -28.75
CA HIS A 222 -13.29 -3.46 -27.62
C HIS A 222 -12.63 -4.71 -27.03
N ASN A 223 -13.40 -5.69 -26.56
CA ASN A 223 -12.87 -6.91 -25.98
C ASN A 223 -11.88 -7.65 -26.90
N ARG A 224 -12.21 -7.72 -28.19
CA ARG A 224 -11.33 -8.36 -29.17
C ARG A 224 -10.03 -7.58 -29.38
N THR A 225 -10.09 -6.25 -29.37
CA THR A 225 -8.91 -5.40 -29.52
C THR A 225 -8.03 -5.44 -28.28
N MET A 226 -8.61 -5.36 -27.10
CA MET A 226 -7.85 -5.48 -25.84
C MET A 226 -7.10 -6.81 -25.76
N LYS A 227 -7.70 -7.91 -26.21
CA LYS A 227 -7.00 -9.21 -26.31
C LYS A 227 -5.83 -9.19 -27.27
N LYS A 228 -5.92 -8.45 -28.38
CA LYS A 228 -4.82 -8.32 -29.35
C LYS A 228 -3.72 -7.41 -28.85
N ILE A 229 -4.05 -6.40 -28.06
CA ILE A 229 -3.05 -5.54 -27.41
C ILE A 229 -2.28 -6.35 -26.36
N ALA A 230 -2.97 -7.17 -25.58
CA ALA A 230 -2.36 -7.99 -24.53
C ALA A 230 -1.55 -9.19 -25.06
N ASP A 231 -1.88 -9.71 -26.21
CA ASP A 231 -1.21 -10.87 -26.86
C ASP A 231 -1.32 -10.67 -28.36
N PRO A 232 -0.45 -9.82 -28.95
CA PRO A 232 -0.37 -9.66 -30.39
C PRO A 232 -0.05 -11.02 -31.00
N ASP A 233 -0.87 -11.46 -31.98
CA ASP A 233 -0.64 -12.72 -32.67
C ASP A 233 0.78 -12.67 -33.27
N PRO A 234 1.74 -13.43 -32.77
CA PRO A 234 3.03 -13.52 -33.41
C PRO A 234 2.77 -14.05 -34.81
N GLN A 235 3.36 -13.42 -35.81
CA GLN A 235 3.40 -14.01 -37.13
C GLN A 235 4.09 -15.37 -36.95
N THR A 236 3.31 -16.45 -37.01
CA THR A 236 3.81 -17.81 -36.81
C THR A 236 4.88 -18.07 -37.86
N ASP A 237 6.14 -18.01 -37.44
CA ASP A 237 7.24 -18.44 -38.28
C ASP A 237 7.34 -19.95 -38.29
N LEU A 238 7.84 -20.53 -39.36
CA LEU A 238 8.00 -21.99 -39.50
C LEU A 238 8.84 -22.61 -38.37
N TRP A 239 9.67 -21.80 -37.72
CA TRP A 239 10.52 -22.18 -36.57
C TRP A 239 9.76 -22.34 -35.25
N ASP A 240 8.57 -21.75 -35.11
CA ASP A 240 7.70 -21.89 -33.93
C ASP A 240 7.21 -23.34 -33.71
N PHE A 241 7.41 -24.20 -34.66
CA PHE A 241 7.05 -25.63 -34.55
C PHE A 241 8.17 -26.53 -34.01
N THR A 242 9.35 -25.98 -33.80
CA THR A 242 10.55 -26.78 -33.44
C THR A 242 11.12 -26.45 -32.07
N GLU A 243 10.72 -25.38 -31.41
CA GLU A 243 11.14 -24.98 -30.06
C GLU A 243 9.99 -25.09 -29.06
N GLU A 244 10.30 -25.34 -27.79
CA GLU A 244 9.32 -25.27 -26.69
C GLU A 244 8.72 -23.87 -26.67
N ARG A 245 7.45 -23.80 -27.00
CA ARG A 245 6.72 -22.54 -27.12
C ARG A 245 6.60 -21.89 -25.75
N THR A 246 7.03 -20.63 -25.60
CA THR A 246 6.80 -19.86 -24.37
C THR A 246 5.32 -19.91 -23.99
N PRO A 247 4.95 -20.28 -22.76
CA PRO A 247 3.57 -20.32 -22.32
C PRO A 247 2.82 -19.02 -22.58
N GLN A 248 1.56 -19.11 -22.99
CA GLN A 248 0.77 -17.94 -23.36
C GLN A 248 0.71 -16.89 -22.24
N TRP A 249 0.56 -17.31 -21.00
CA TRP A 249 0.49 -16.39 -19.86
C TRP A 249 1.77 -15.55 -19.72
N LYS A 250 2.94 -16.15 -20.01
CA LYS A 250 4.23 -15.46 -19.94
C LYS A 250 4.38 -14.44 -21.08
N ARG A 251 3.99 -14.82 -22.30
CA ARG A 251 4.01 -13.87 -23.43
C ARG A 251 3.13 -12.65 -23.16
N ILE A 252 1.91 -12.88 -22.65
CA ILE A 252 0.97 -11.81 -22.29
C ILE A 252 1.57 -10.89 -21.22
N ARG A 253 2.20 -11.45 -20.20
CA ARG A 253 2.91 -10.68 -19.18
C ARG A 253 4.03 -9.85 -19.79
N ASP A 254 4.90 -10.47 -20.57
CA ASP A 254 6.06 -9.85 -21.16
C ASP A 254 5.70 -8.79 -22.23
N GLU A 255 4.48 -8.82 -22.76
CA GLU A 255 3.94 -7.78 -23.66
C GLU A 255 3.39 -6.56 -22.88
N ILE A 256 2.73 -6.79 -21.76
CA ILE A 256 2.03 -5.73 -21.04
C ILE A 256 2.95 -4.97 -20.07
N LEU A 257 3.81 -5.68 -19.33
CA LEU A 257 4.60 -5.08 -18.25
C LEU A 257 5.65 -4.05 -18.71
N PRO A 258 6.28 -4.14 -19.88
CA PRO A 258 7.21 -3.09 -20.32
C PRO A 258 6.60 -1.70 -20.37
N ALA A 259 5.37 -1.56 -20.87
CA ALA A 259 4.68 -0.27 -20.90
C ALA A 259 4.30 0.22 -19.48
N PHE A 260 3.94 -0.69 -18.60
CA PHE A 260 3.71 -0.36 -17.19
C PHE A 260 4.99 0.18 -16.54
N HIS A 261 6.13 -0.49 -16.73
CA HIS A 261 7.40 -0.08 -16.14
C HIS A 261 7.88 1.28 -16.68
N ALA A 262 7.74 1.51 -17.97
CA ALA A 262 8.07 2.80 -18.56
C ALA A 262 7.17 3.93 -17.99
N GLY A 263 5.89 3.67 -17.79
CA GLY A 263 5.00 4.61 -17.12
C GLY A 263 5.39 4.86 -15.65
N VAL A 264 5.86 3.85 -14.93
CA VAL A 264 6.39 4.00 -13.56
C VAL A 264 7.65 4.87 -13.57
N GLU A 265 8.58 4.63 -14.48
CA GLU A 265 9.80 5.43 -14.66
C GLU A 265 9.47 6.90 -14.91
N ASN A 266 8.57 7.18 -15.87
CA ASN A 266 8.13 8.55 -16.16
C ASN A 266 7.51 9.26 -14.93
N ILE A 267 6.72 8.53 -14.12
CA ILE A 267 6.11 9.05 -12.90
C ILE A 267 7.18 9.36 -11.83
N LEU A 268 8.15 8.48 -11.64
CA LEU A 268 9.23 8.67 -10.68
C LEU A 268 10.13 9.83 -11.09
N ASP A 269 10.52 9.94 -12.37
CA ASP A 269 11.29 11.05 -12.92
C ASP A 269 10.58 12.38 -12.71
N GLU A 270 9.26 12.44 -12.91
CA GLU A 270 8.47 13.63 -12.65
C GLU A 270 8.52 14.03 -11.18
N ILE A 271 8.38 13.07 -10.25
CA ILE A 271 8.46 13.33 -8.81
C ILE A 271 9.85 13.81 -8.40
N GLU A 272 10.90 13.17 -8.89
CA GLU A 272 12.30 13.54 -8.61
C GLU A 272 12.69 14.91 -9.18
N SER A 273 12.08 15.30 -10.30
CA SER A 273 12.32 16.61 -10.92
C SER A 273 11.81 17.80 -10.10
N ARG A 274 10.97 17.53 -9.07
CA ARG A 274 10.37 18.55 -8.21
C ARG A 274 11.20 18.78 -6.96
N ASP A 275 11.27 20.03 -6.50
CA ASP A 275 11.97 20.41 -5.28
C ASP A 275 11.34 19.83 -4.00
N ARG A 276 10.08 19.41 -4.08
CA ARG A 276 9.38 18.76 -2.97
C ARG A 276 9.86 17.32 -2.83
N THR A 277 10.35 16.98 -1.64
CA THR A 277 10.84 15.63 -1.33
C THR A 277 9.69 14.63 -1.20
N GLY A 278 9.12 14.21 -2.32
CA GLY A 278 8.06 13.19 -2.36
C GLY A 278 8.58 11.77 -2.18
N LEU A 279 9.75 11.51 -2.72
CA LEU A 279 10.39 10.20 -2.66
C LEU A 279 11.85 10.37 -2.27
N ARG A 280 12.28 9.70 -1.19
CA ARG A 280 13.69 9.65 -0.78
C ARG A 280 14.19 8.24 -0.90
N GLU A 281 15.21 8.05 -1.70
CA GLU A 281 15.93 6.79 -1.78
C GLU A 281 16.95 6.64 -0.63
N PRO A 282 17.21 5.42 -0.17
CA PRO A 282 16.51 4.19 -0.55
C PRO A 282 15.12 4.09 0.07
N VAL A 283 14.15 3.54 -0.69
CA VAL A 283 12.74 3.47 -0.29
C VAL A 283 12.41 2.23 0.55
N ASN A 284 11.39 2.32 1.37
CA ASN A 284 10.74 1.14 1.95
C ASN A 284 9.61 0.69 1.02
N ALA A 285 9.50 -0.62 0.83
CA ALA A 285 8.45 -1.20 -0.01
C ALA A 285 7.72 -2.34 0.70
N ALA A 286 6.60 -2.77 0.19
CA ALA A 286 5.93 -3.94 0.74
C ALA A 286 5.25 -4.77 -0.34
N PHE A 287 5.25 -6.09 -0.09
CA PHE A 287 4.59 -7.08 -0.93
C PHE A 287 3.18 -7.34 -0.44
N ASP A 288 2.27 -7.52 -1.38
CA ASP A 288 0.98 -8.14 -1.09
C ASP A 288 0.42 -8.87 -2.32
N ILE A 289 -0.54 -9.76 -2.10
CA ILE A 289 -1.22 -10.51 -3.14
C ILE A 289 -2.71 -10.22 -3.07
N THR A 290 -3.26 -9.82 -4.21
CA THR A 290 -4.67 -9.56 -4.34
C THR A 290 -5.37 -10.60 -5.19
N THR A 291 -6.65 -10.82 -4.93
CA THR A 291 -7.51 -11.73 -5.68
C THR A 291 -8.58 -10.96 -6.44
N TRP A 292 -8.80 -11.34 -7.70
CA TRP A 292 -9.90 -10.85 -8.52
C TRP A 292 -10.81 -12.01 -8.90
N PRO A 293 -12.05 -12.06 -8.39
CA PRO A 293 -12.92 -13.22 -8.54
C PRO A 293 -13.11 -13.68 -10.00
N TYR A 294 -13.08 -14.98 -10.18
CA TYR A 294 -13.40 -15.65 -11.44
C TYR A 294 -14.82 -16.20 -11.34
N TRP A 295 -15.71 -15.58 -12.07
CA TRP A 295 -17.12 -15.95 -12.08
C TRP A 295 -17.38 -17.04 -13.13
N SER A 296 -17.33 -18.29 -12.70
CA SER A 296 -17.75 -19.44 -13.47
C SER A 296 -18.40 -20.42 -12.53
N SER A 297 -19.37 -21.20 -13.01
CA SER A 297 -19.90 -22.32 -12.24
C SER A 297 -18.73 -23.23 -11.85
N PRO A 298 -18.58 -23.58 -10.56
CA PRO A 298 -17.58 -24.56 -10.15
C PRO A 298 -17.98 -26.00 -10.53
N PHE A 299 -19.13 -26.17 -11.14
CA PHE A 299 -19.70 -27.45 -11.51
C PHE A 299 -19.89 -27.56 -13.02
N ARG A 300 -19.74 -28.77 -13.54
CA ARG A 300 -20.10 -29.13 -14.91
C ARG A 300 -21.61 -29.29 -15.03
N ASP A 301 -22.16 -29.04 -16.21
CA ASP A 301 -23.52 -29.40 -16.51
C ASP A 301 -23.61 -30.94 -16.71
N GLU A 302 -24.74 -31.55 -16.34
CA GLU A 302 -24.94 -33.01 -16.43
C GLU A 302 -24.72 -33.54 -17.85
N GLU A 303 -24.93 -32.71 -18.87
CA GLU A 303 -24.71 -33.03 -20.29
C GLU A 303 -23.21 -33.18 -20.65
N ASP A 304 -22.31 -32.60 -19.85
CA ASP A 304 -20.86 -32.62 -20.06
C ASP A 304 -20.16 -33.70 -19.22
N VAL A 305 -20.91 -34.56 -18.53
CA VAL A 305 -20.39 -35.60 -17.62
C VAL A 305 -20.36 -36.95 -18.33
N GLU A 306 -19.27 -37.69 -18.13
CA GLU A 306 -19.17 -39.07 -18.64
C GLU A 306 -20.12 -39.99 -17.90
N TRP A 307 -20.70 -40.97 -18.61
CA TRP A 307 -21.76 -41.82 -18.11
C TRP A 307 -21.39 -42.70 -16.90
N ASP A 308 -20.12 -42.88 -16.64
CA ASP A 308 -19.55 -43.67 -15.54
C ASP A 308 -18.98 -42.83 -14.40
N GLU A 309 -19.11 -41.51 -14.45
CA GLU A 309 -18.60 -40.59 -13.43
C GLU A 309 -19.64 -40.46 -12.29
N GLU A 310 -19.16 -40.62 -11.05
CA GLU A 310 -20.02 -40.48 -9.87
C GLU A 310 -20.05 -39.02 -9.38
N PRO A 311 -21.23 -38.48 -9.03
CA PRO A 311 -21.34 -37.16 -8.46
C PRO A 311 -20.74 -37.09 -7.05
N VAL A 312 -20.29 -35.92 -6.66
CA VAL A 312 -19.86 -35.62 -5.28
C VAL A 312 -20.98 -34.89 -4.56
N GLU A 313 -21.33 -35.36 -3.37
CA GLU A 313 -22.28 -34.68 -2.51
C GLU A 313 -21.58 -33.51 -1.82
N ILE A 314 -22.15 -32.31 -1.97
CA ILE A 314 -21.71 -31.10 -1.26
C ILE A 314 -22.82 -30.63 -0.32
N THR A 315 -22.42 -30.17 0.89
CA THR A 315 -23.31 -29.58 1.88
C THR A 315 -23.13 -28.07 1.89
N TYR A 316 -24.21 -27.32 1.77
CA TYR A 316 -24.22 -25.87 1.87
C TYR A 316 -24.30 -25.40 3.32
N SER A 317 -24.08 -24.10 3.54
CA SER A 317 -24.14 -23.49 4.87
C SER A 317 -25.53 -23.49 5.52
N ASP A 318 -26.57 -23.80 4.75
CA ASP A 318 -27.95 -23.98 5.22
C ASP A 318 -28.33 -25.45 5.48
N ASP A 319 -27.31 -26.33 5.56
CA ASP A 319 -27.41 -27.78 5.74
C ASP A 319 -28.11 -28.52 4.57
N SER A 320 -28.40 -27.85 3.47
CA SER A 320 -28.88 -28.54 2.26
C SER A 320 -27.74 -29.27 1.58
N THR A 321 -28.03 -30.44 1.01
CA THR A 321 -27.08 -31.23 0.22
C THR A 321 -27.46 -31.26 -1.26
N ARG A 322 -26.45 -31.28 -2.13
CA ARG A 322 -26.64 -31.42 -3.56
C ARG A 322 -25.53 -32.30 -4.14
N GLU A 323 -25.93 -33.20 -5.02
CA GLU A 323 -24.99 -33.94 -5.86
C GLU A 323 -24.55 -33.06 -7.05
N VAL A 324 -23.24 -32.97 -7.27
CA VAL A 324 -22.62 -32.10 -8.26
C VAL A 324 -21.40 -32.79 -8.88
N TYR A 325 -21.05 -32.36 -10.07
CA TYR A 325 -19.83 -32.78 -10.76
C TYR A 325 -18.83 -31.59 -10.76
N PRO A 326 -17.80 -31.61 -9.90
CA PRO A 326 -16.84 -30.52 -9.83
C PRO A 326 -16.08 -30.32 -11.14
N LYS A 327 -15.85 -29.07 -11.54
CA LYS A 327 -14.91 -28.75 -12.61
C LYS A 327 -13.50 -28.98 -12.13
N GLU A 328 -12.72 -29.75 -12.84
CA GLU A 328 -11.29 -29.92 -12.61
C GLU A 328 -10.46 -28.98 -13.49
N ASP A 329 -10.95 -28.73 -14.71
CA ASP A 329 -10.27 -27.89 -15.68
C ASP A 329 -10.65 -26.42 -15.54
N TYR A 330 -9.70 -25.63 -15.07
CA TYR A 330 -9.77 -24.18 -15.06
C TYR A 330 -8.68 -23.59 -15.96
N PRO A 331 -8.90 -22.38 -16.53
CA PRO A 331 -7.84 -21.67 -17.24
C PRO A 331 -6.55 -21.63 -16.42
N GLU A 332 -5.44 -21.70 -17.08
CA GLU A 332 -4.10 -21.89 -16.51
C GLU A 332 -3.80 -20.95 -15.31
N MET A 333 -4.16 -19.66 -15.42
CA MET A 333 -3.90 -18.65 -14.41
C MET A 333 -4.99 -18.50 -13.34
N VAL A 334 -6.00 -19.35 -13.35
CA VAL A 334 -7.06 -19.36 -12.34
C VAL A 334 -6.65 -20.20 -11.15
N SER A 335 -6.63 -19.60 -9.98
CA SER A 335 -6.21 -20.24 -8.72
C SER A 335 -7.38 -20.40 -7.74
N GLY A 336 -7.24 -21.34 -6.80
CA GLY A 336 -8.14 -21.47 -5.66
C GLY A 336 -8.03 -20.29 -4.69
N VAL A 337 -9.11 -20.02 -3.98
CA VAL A 337 -9.18 -19.06 -2.88
C VAL A 337 -9.43 -19.83 -1.57
N LYS A 338 -9.83 -19.16 -0.50
CA LYS A 338 -10.01 -19.78 0.83
C LYS A 338 -11.02 -20.94 0.83
N GLU A 339 -12.11 -20.79 0.09
CA GLU A 339 -13.14 -21.82 0.01
C GLU A 339 -12.92 -22.73 -1.21
N SER A 340 -13.19 -24.02 -1.08
CA SER A 340 -12.88 -25.03 -2.08
C SER A 340 -13.51 -24.79 -3.45
N HIS A 341 -14.61 -24.06 -3.50
CA HIS A 341 -15.36 -23.75 -4.73
C HIS A 341 -15.03 -22.37 -5.31
N GLN A 342 -14.33 -21.51 -4.56
CA GLN A 342 -13.98 -20.17 -5.05
C GLN A 342 -12.73 -20.20 -5.92
N ARG A 343 -12.79 -19.47 -7.02
CA ARG A 343 -11.69 -19.32 -7.97
C ARG A 343 -11.44 -17.84 -8.25
N ALA A 344 -10.19 -17.49 -8.50
CA ALA A 344 -9.79 -16.13 -8.81
C ALA A 344 -8.52 -16.08 -9.66
N TYR A 345 -8.35 -14.99 -10.39
CA TYR A 345 -7.03 -14.52 -10.79
C TYR A 345 -6.35 -13.87 -9.59
N LYS A 346 -5.06 -14.10 -9.44
CA LYS A 346 -4.24 -13.51 -8.38
C LYS A 346 -3.14 -12.65 -9.00
N PHE A 347 -2.89 -11.51 -8.38
CA PHE A 347 -1.83 -10.59 -8.77
C PHE A 347 -1.06 -10.18 -7.53
N ALA A 348 0.25 -10.13 -7.64
CA ALA A 348 1.14 -9.60 -6.62
C ALA A 348 1.64 -8.24 -7.06
N THR A 349 1.84 -7.34 -6.10
CA THR A 349 2.49 -6.06 -6.31
C THR A 349 3.61 -5.84 -5.31
N LEU A 350 4.55 -5.00 -5.69
CA LEU A 350 5.48 -4.35 -4.79
C LEU A 350 5.20 -2.85 -4.84
N THR A 351 4.91 -2.28 -3.68
CA THR A 351 4.47 -0.89 -3.54
C THR A 351 5.41 -0.13 -2.62
N ILE A 352 5.79 1.08 -3.00
CA ILE A 352 6.55 1.98 -2.14
C ILE A 352 5.69 2.37 -0.94
N VAL A 353 6.22 2.18 0.26
CA VAL A 353 5.60 2.63 1.50
C VAL A 353 6.12 4.02 1.80
N ALA A 354 5.44 5.02 1.25
CA ALA A 354 5.73 6.42 1.48
C ALA A 354 4.49 7.13 2.03
N GLU A 355 4.73 8.21 2.76
CA GLU A 355 3.70 8.99 3.43
C GLU A 355 2.78 9.69 2.42
N ASP A 356 3.37 10.37 1.47
CA ASP A 356 2.65 11.22 0.52
C ASP A 356 2.39 10.54 -0.84
N THR A 357 3.28 9.65 -1.26
CA THR A 357 3.26 9.07 -2.61
C THR A 357 3.51 7.56 -2.62
N PRO A 358 2.64 6.73 -2.00
CA PRO A 358 2.73 5.29 -2.21
C PRO A 358 2.43 4.98 -3.68
N LEU A 359 3.39 4.33 -4.36
CA LEU A 359 3.32 3.97 -5.78
C LEU A 359 3.53 2.47 -5.94
N VAL A 360 2.73 1.86 -6.77
CA VAL A 360 2.96 0.48 -7.21
C VAL A 360 4.05 0.48 -8.28
N ILE A 361 5.18 -0.15 -7.98
CA ILE A 361 6.37 -0.15 -8.85
C ILE A 361 6.64 -1.49 -9.54
N ALA A 362 6.03 -2.57 -9.07
CA ALA A 362 6.10 -3.86 -9.73
C ALA A 362 4.78 -4.62 -9.65
N VAL A 363 4.49 -5.40 -10.68
CA VAL A 363 3.28 -6.22 -10.80
C VAL A 363 3.63 -7.58 -11.38
N GLU A 364 3.19 -8.65 -10.74
CA GLU A 364 3.31 -10.02 -11.25
C GLU A 364 1.98 -10.78 -11.16
N PRO A 365 1.62 -11.55 -12.18
CA PRO A 365 0.54 -12.52 -12.06
C PRO A 365 0.97 -13.69 -11.19
N VAL A 366 0.06 -14.20 -10.37
CA VAL A 366 0.32 -15.31 -9.44
C VAL A 366 -0.48 -16.52 -9.86
N ARG A 367 0.19 -17.65 -9.91
CA ARG A 367 -0.41 -18.93 -10.23
C ARG A 367 -0.33 -19.90 -9.03
N ASP A 368 -1.27 -20.82 -8.94
CA ASP A 368 -1.26 -21.85 -7.90
C ASP A 368 -0.12 -22.87 -8.18
N GLU A 369 0.74 -23.10 -7.20
CA GLU A 369 1.93 -23.95 -7.30
C GLU A 369 1.66 -25.35 -7.87
N ARG A 370 0.48 -25.90 -7.64
CA ARG A 370 0.09 -27.25 -8.07
C ARG A 370 -0.10 -27.41 -9.57
N ARG A 371 -0.14 -26.32 -10.33
CA ARG A 371 -0.49 -26.31 -11.76
C ARG A 371 0.64 -25.86 -12.69
N TRP A 372 1.83 -25.69 -12.17
CA TRP A 372 2.98 -25.31 -12.98
C TRP A 372 3.55 -26.56 -13.69
N GLU A 373 3.31 -26.68 -14.97
CA GLU A 373 3.78 -27.80 -15.80
C GLU A 373 5.09 -27.52 -16.55
N ASP A 374 5.52 -26.27 -16.59
CA ASP A 374 6.62 -25.81 -17.44
C ASP A 374 8.04 -26.10 -16.92
N GLY A 375 8.21 -26.96 -15.93
CA GLY A 375 9.51 -27.50 -15.53
C GLY A 375 10.47 -26.53 -14.81
N SER A 376 10.32 -25.22 -14.93
CA SER A 376 11.22 -24.27 -14.27
C SER A 376 10.85 -24.09 -12.79
N ILE A 377 11.76 -24.49 -11.93
CA ILE A 377 11.59 -24.41 -10.47
C ILE A 377 11.43 -22.94 -10.03
N ASP A 378 12.07 -22.01 -10.71
CA ASP A 378 12.17 -20.60 -10.33
C ASP A 378 10.88 -19.80 -10.54
N THR A 379 9.96 -20.29 -11.38
CA THR A 379 8.67 -19.64 -11.62
C THR A 379 7.54 -20.16 -10.74
N ARG A 380 7.76 -21.23 -9.96
CA ARG A 380 6.73 -21.98 -9.22
C ARG A 380 6.54 -21.55 -7.79
N THR A 381 7.54 -20.91 -7.21
CA THR A 381 7.60 -20.68 -5.77
C THR A 381 7.28 -19.22 -5.44
N ARG A 382 6.94 -18.96 -4.18
CA ARG A 382 6.82 -17.59 -3.66
C ARG A 382 8.17 -16.86 -3.73
N GLY A 383 9.29 -17.60 -3.60
CA GLY A 383 10.63 -17.05 -3.80
C GLY A 383 10.80 -16.47 -5.19
N GLY A 384 10.56 -17.28 -6.24
CA GLY A 384 10.68 -16.80 -7.61
C GLY A 384 9.71 -15.67 -7.98
N LEU A 385 8.55 -15.56 -7.30
CA LEU A 385 7.65 -14.40 -7.42
C LEU A 385 8.28 -13.15 -6.82
N VAL A 386 8.85 -13.26 -5.62
CA VAL A 386 9.50 -12.15 -4.91
C VAL A 386 10.74 -11.68 -5.66
N ASP A 387 11.58 -12.61 -6.13
CA ASP A 387 12.74 -12.34 -6.97
C ASP A 387 12.37 -11.45 -8.17
N ARG A 388 11.36 -11.84 -8.95
CA ARG A 388 10.92 -11.03 -10.09
C ARG A 388 10.35 -9.67 -9.71
N LEU A 389 9.62 -9.57 -8.60
CA LEU A 389 9.07 -8.29 -8.15
C LEU A 389 10.17 -7.33 -7.69
N VAL A 390 11.18 -7.86 -6.97
CA VAL A 390 12.34 -7.05 -6.55
C VAL A 390 13.18 -6.66 -7.75
N GLU A 391 13.50 -7.60 -8.67
CA GLU A 391 14.24 -7.31 -9.90
C GLU A 391 13.55 -6.21 -10.75
N GLN A 392 12.22 -6.23 -10.82
CA GLN A 392 11.46 -5.19 -11.51
C GLN A 392 11.59 -3.84 -10.80
N ALA A 393 11.45 -3.82 -9.48
CA ALA A 393 11.47 -2.59 -8.69
C ALA A 393 12.85 -1.95 -8.63
N GLU A 394 13.93 -2.74 -8.54
CA GLU A 394 15.32 -2.28 -8.52
C GLU A 394 15.76 -1.59 -9.83
N ARG A 395 14.98 -1.73 -10.90
CA ARG A 395 15.19 -0.94 -12.13
C ARG A 395 14.80 0.52 -11.97
N HIS A 396 13.97 0.81 -10.99
CA HIS A 396 13.36 2.11 -10.78
C HIS A 396 13.86 2.83 -9.53
N VAL A 397 14.07 2.10 -8.43
CA VAL A 397 14.42 2.68 -7.13
C VAL A 397 15.36 1.77 -6.34
N ASP A 398 16.19 2.36 -5.49
CA ASP A 398 16.95 1.63 -4.48
C ASP A 398 16.03 1.22 -3.31
N ILE A 399 16.01 -0.07 -2.95
CA ILE A 399 15.16 -0.60 -1.89
C ILE A 399 15.96 -0.75 -0.61
N ASN A 400 15.56 -0.02 0.44
CA ASN A 400 16.15 -0.15 1.78
C ASN A 400 15.60 -1.35 2.55
N LYS A 401 14.28 -1.53 2.47
CA LYS A 401 13.56 -2.49 3.29
C LYS A 401 12.26 -2.93 2.63
N VAL A 402 11.94 -4.21 2.78
CA VAL A 402 10.63 -4.75 2.38
C VAL A 402 9.85 -5.28 3.57
N PHE A 403 8.56 -5.05 3.54
CA PHE A 403 7.58 -5.61 4.44
C PHE A 403 6.74 -6.64 3.70
N ALA A 404 6.53 -7.80 4.33
CA ALA A 404 5.69 -8.84 3.75
C ALA A 404 4.82 -9.50 4.81
N ASP A 405 3.62 -9.93 4.41
CA ASP A 405 2.76 -10.64 5.31
C ASP A 405 3.22 -12.11 5.49
N ARG A 406 2.54 -12.83 6.39
CA ARG A 406 2.84 -14.24 6.68
C ARG A 406 2.59 -15.20 5.49
N GLU A 407 2.01 -14.74 4.39
CA GLU A 407 1.88 -15.54 3.17
C GLU A 407 3.24 -15.72 2.49
N PHE A 408 4.13 -14.77 2.71
CA PHE A 408 5.51 -14.77 2.22
C PHE A 408 6.51 -15.41 3.22
N ASP A 409 6.05 -15.93 4.34
CA ASP A 409 6.91 -16.57 5.35
C ASP A 409 7.39 -17.96 4.88
N SER A 410 8.39 -18.00 4.01
CA SER A 410 9.03 -19.22 3.52
C SER A 410 10.54 -19.09 3.44
N TYR A 411 11.24 -20.24 3.45
CA TYR A 411 12.69 -20.27 3.31
C TYR A 411 13.16 -19.69 1.96
N GLU A 412 12.40 -19.95 0.92
CA GLU A 412 12.68 -19.49 -0.43
C GLU A 412 12.60 -17.98 -0.55
N VAL A 413 11.53 -17.37 -0.04
CA VAL A 413 11.36 -15.90 -0.06
C VAL A 413 12.49 -15.20 0.68
N ARG A 414 12.87 -15.72 1.86
CA ARG A 414 13.97 -15.15 2.64
C ARG A 414 15.29 -15.25 1.90
N HIS A 415 15.54 -16.40 1.26
CA HIS A 415 16.75 -16.61 0.47
C HIS A 415 16.83 -15.63 -0.72
N GLU A 416 15.76 -15.49 -1.49
CA GLU A 416 15.77 -14.55 -2.63
C GLU A 416 15.97 -13.11 -2.19
N LEU A 417 15.37 -12.69 -1.07
CA LEU A 417 15.60 -11.36 -0.51
C LEU A 417 17.05 -11.15 -0.03
N GLU A 418 17.72 -12.20 0.46
CA GLU A 418 19.16 -12.16 0.76
C GLU A 418 20.02 -12.06 -0.50
N GLN A 419 19.62 -12.71 -1.61
CA GLN A 419 20.33 -12.57 -2.89
C GLN A 419 20.29 -11.14 -3.43
N HIS A 420 19.21 -10.40 -3.15
CA HIS A 420 19.05 -8.98 -3.47
C HIS A 420 19.66 -8.04 -2.42
N ASP A 421 20.34 -8.54 -1.41
CA ASP A 421 20.87 -7.73 -0.27
C ASP A 421 19.80 -6.82 0.38
N THR A 422 18.53 -7.25 0.33
CA THR A 422 17.38 -6.47 0.79
C THR A 422 17.06 -6.80 2.24
N PHE A 423 17.00 -5.76 3.09
CA PHE A 423 16.51 -5.92 4.46
C PHE A 423 15.01 -6.23 4.46
N TYR A 424 14.57 -7.21 5.25
CA TYR A 424 13.17 -7.58 5.30
C TYR A 424 12.60 -7.69 6.72
N VAL A 425 11.29 -7.43 6.82
CA VAL A 425 10.47 -7.72 8.00
C VAL A 425 9.24 -8.52 7.53
N ILE A 426 9.24 -9.81 7.81
CA ILE A 426 8.17 -10.73 7.36
C ILE A 426 7.38 -11.20 8.57
N GLY A 427 6.04 -11.07 8.52
CA GLY A 427 5.18 -11.68 9.52
C GLY A 427 5.31 -13.20 9.52
N LYS A 428 5.60 -13.81 10.68
CA LYS A 428 5.79 -15.26 10.83
C LYS A 428 4.49 -15.95 11.27
N ARG A 429 4.23 -17.13 10.71
CA ARG A 429 3.16 -18.01 11.21
C ARG A 429 3.63 -18.69 12.49
N LYS A 430 2.76 -18.70 13.52
CA LYS A 430 2.99 -19.54 14.71
C LYS A 430 2.82 -20.99 14.32
N GLN A 431 3.89 -21.74 14.19
CA GLN A 431 3.83 -23.15 13.78
C GLN A 431 4.60 -24.09 14.68
N ALA A 432 5.59 -23.59 15.44
CA ALA A 432 6.50 -24.42 16.19
C ALA A 432 6.26 -24.31 17.69
N ASP A 433 6.48 -25.42 18.40
CA ASP A 433 6.52 -25.43 19.87
C ASP A 433 7.64 -24.50 20.38
N GLU A 434 8.67 -24.24 19.58
CA GLU A 434 9.75 -23.28 19.87
C GLU A 434 9.21 -21.85 20.01
N ASP A 435 8.30 -21.40 19.12
CA ASP A 435 7.68 -20.08 19.22
C ASP A 435 6.87 -19.92 20.53
N LYS A 436 6.20 -20.99 20.97
CA LYS A 436 5.46 -20.99 22.22
C LYS A 436 6.39 -20.87 23.42
N VAL A 437 7.47 -21.64 23.42
CA VAL A 437 8.49 -21.60 24.48
C VAL A 437 9.15 -20.21 24.56
N ALA A 438 9.43 -19.58 23.42
CA ALA A 438 10.00 -18.25 23.38
C ALA A 438 9.04 -17.19 23.96
N ILE A 439 7.75 -17.27 23.59
CA ILE A 439 6.72 -16.39 24.12
C ILE A 439 6.48 -16.64 25.63
N GLU A 440 6.41 -17.89 26.06
CA GLU A 440 6.26 -18.24 27.49
C GLU A 440 7.40 -17.66 28.32
N LYS A 441 8.65 -17.79 27.87
CA LYS A 441 9.81 -17.17 28.54
C LYS A 441 9.70 -15.65 28.59
N THR A 442 9.16 -15.02 27.55
CA THR A 442 8.97 -13.56 27.50
C THR A 442 7.90 -13.13 28.48
N VAL A 443 6.78 -13.84 28.54
CA VAL A 443 5.68 -13.58 29.48
C VAL A 443 6.11 -13.78 30.93
N GLU A 444 6.97 -14.76 31.21
CA GLU A 444 7.49 -15.02 32.56
C GLU A 444 8.58 -14.01 32.98
N HIS A 445 9.05 -13.16 32.06
CA HIS A 445 10.13 -12.20 32.36
C HIS A 445 9.52 -10.91 32.94
N GLU A 446 9.88 -10.58 34.18
CA GLU A 446 9.29 -9.47 34.94
C GLU A 446 9.54 -8.06 34.34
N THR A 447 10.47 -7.92 33.37
CA THR A 447 10.93 -6.59 32.90
C THR A 447 11.01 -6.46 31.38
N ALA A 448 10.60 -7.45 30.61
CA ALA A 448 10.69 -7.39 29.14
C ALA A 448 9.42 -7.95 28.46
N ASP A 449 8.67 -7.06 27.83
CA ASP A 449 7.49 -7.44 27.04
C ASP A 449 7.86 -7.96 25.63
N VAL A 450 9.08 -7.73 25.19
CA VAL A 450 9.59 -8.07 23.86
C VAL A 450 10.82 -8.97 23.97
N SER A 451 10.88 -10.00 23.17
CA SER A 451 12.08 -10.83 23.03
C SER A 451 12.51 -10.99 21.58
N VAL A 452 13.82 -11.24 21.43
CA VAL A 452 14.43 -11.50 20.13
C VAL A 452 15.28 -12.75 20.25
N GLU A 453 15.01 -13.74 19.42
CA GLU A 453 15.82 -14.95 19.30
C GLU A 453 16.63 -14.91 18.00
N GLN A 454 17.94 -15.19 18.13
CA GLN A 454 18.82 -15.32 16.97
C GLN A 454 18.74 -16.73 16.40
N GLY A 455 18.72 -16.84 15.10
CA GLY A 455 18.69 -18.10 14.38
C GLY A 455 19.47 -18.03 13.08
N THR A 456 19.53 -19.16 12.41
CA THR A 456 20.12 -19.24 11.07
C THR A 456 19.14 -19.91 10.12
N LEU A 457 19.14 -19.45 8.89
CA LEU A 457 18.42 -20.03 7.78
C LEU A 457 19.42 -20.73 6.85
N THR A 458 19.24 -22.01 6.57
CA THR A 458 20.01 -22.70 5.52
C THR A 458 19.08 -23.14 4.39
N TYR A 459 19.35 -22.66 3.19
CA TYR A 459 18.60 -23.00 2.00
C TYR A 459 19.53 -23.07 0.78
N ARG A 460 19.36 -24.06 -0.09
CA ARG A 460 20.20 -24.31 -1.27
C ARG A 460 21.73 -24.34 -0.99
N GLY A 461 22.11 -24.63 0.25
CA GLY A 461 23.52 -24.73 0.66
C GLY A 461 24.12 -23.42 1.17
N GLU A 462 23.38 -22.33 1.17
CA GLU A 462 23.75 -21.06 1.77
C GLU A 462 23.10 -20.89 3.14
N THR A 463 23.80 -20.20 4.05
CA THR A 463 23.34 -19.98 5.41
C THR A 463 23.34 -18.48 5.71
N HIS A 464 22.19 -17.97 6.15
CA HIS A 464 21.94 -16.57 6.47
C HIS A 464 21.58 -16.44 7.95
N ASP A 465 22.03 -15.36 8.58
CA ASP A 465 21.66 -15.01 9.94
C ASP A 465 20.30 -14.34 9.96
N ILE A 466 19.40 -14.82 10.82
CA ILE A 466 18.07 -14.26 10.99
C ILE A 466 17.76 -14.00 12.46
N SER A 467 16.83 -13.12 12.74
CA SER A 467 16.26 -12.91 14.07
C SER A 467 14.75 -13.12 14.04
N PHE A 468 14.23 -13.75 15.08
CA PHE A 468 12.80 -13.83 15.34
C PHE A 468 12.43 -12.83 16.42
N MET A 469 11.53 -11.92 16.11
CA MET A 469 11.04 -10.91 17.04
C MET A 469 9.65 -11.31 17.55
N TYR A 470 9.47 -11.34 18.86
CA TYR A 470 8.21 -11.62 19.54
C TYR A 470 7.75 -10.32 20.20
N VAL A 471 6.70 -9.70 19.63
CA VAL A 471 6.24 -8.37 20.02
C VAL A 471 4.76 -8.44 20.40
N PRO A 472 4.33 -7.85 21.54
CA PRO A 472 2.93 -7.79 21.90
C PRO A 472 2.09 -7.08 20.84
N LYS A 473 0.90 -7.60 20.56
CA LYS A 473 -0.06 -6.95 19.69
C LYS A 473 -0.67 -5.73 20.41
N ASP A 474 -1.05 -4.72 19.66
CA ASP A 474 -1.73 -3.55 20.22
C ASP A 474 -3.02 -3.88 20.97
N THR A 475 -3.73 -4.90 20.50
CA THR A 475 -4.96 -5.39 21.18
C THR A 475 -4.71 -6.00 22.55
N ALA A 476 -3.45 -6.22 22.91
CA ALA A 476 -3.05 -6.83 24.17
C ALA A 476 -2.43 -5.84 25.17
N LYS A 477 -2.10 -4.60 24.73
CA LYS A 477 -1.40 -3.60 25.55
C LYS A 477 -2.11 -3.22 26.86
N ASP A 478 -3.43 -3.39 26.92
CA ASP A 478 -4.24 -3.07 28.11
C ASP A 478 -4.43 -4.27 29.06
N LYS A 479 -3.70 -5.37 28.85
CA LYS A 479 -3.80 -6.56 29.68
C LYS A 479 -2.75 -6.54 30.79
N ASP A 480 -3.17 -6.84 32.00
CA ASP A 480 -2.28 -7.03 33.15
C ASP A 480 -1.33 -8.24 32.97
N GLU A 481 -1.73 -9.21 32.16
CA GLU A 481 -0.95 -10.41 31.84
C GLU A 481 -1.10 -10.75 30.35
N TYR A 482 0.01 -10.95 29.65
CA TYR A 482 0.05 -11.44 28.28
C TYR A 482 -0.07 -12.96 28.23
N ILE A 483 -0.74 -13.44 27.17
CA ILE A 483 -0.80 -14.87 26.84
C ILE A 483 -0.19 -15.09 25.43
N GLU A 484 0.12 -16.32 25.08
CA GLU A 484 0.67 -16.70 23.77
C GLU A 484 -0.08 -16.06 22.58
N GLY A 485 -1.42 -15.94 22.69
CA GLY A 485 -2.26 -15.33 21.65
C GLY A 485 -2.02 -13.85 21.41
N ASP A 486 -1.42 -13.15 22.34
CA ASP A 486 -1.23 -11.70 22.33
C ASP A 486 0.02 -11.26 21.58
N TYR A 487 0.90 -12.18 21.17
CA TYR A 487 2.12 -11.89 20.46
C TYR A 487 1.99 -11.99 18.95
N ALA A 488 2.61 -11.07 18.25
CA ALA A 488 2.95 -11.14 16.84
C ALA A 488 4.42 -11.60 16.72
N ILE A 489 4.70 -12.40 15.68
CA ILE A 489 6.05 -12.88 15.42
C ILE A 489 6.49 -12.36 14.06
N PHE A 490 7.73 -11.87 14.00
CA PHE A 490 8.34 -11.39 12.75
C PHE A 490 9.70 -12.05 12.57
N THR A 491 10.08 -12.23 11.31
CA THR A 491 11.43 -12.65 10.91
C THR A 491 12.13 -11.49 10.21
N VAL A 492 13.37 -11.23 10.58
CA VAL A 492 14.24 -10.22 9.97
C VAL A 492 15.64 -10.80 9.72
N ASN A 493 16.34 -10.28 8.71
CA ASN A 493 17.70 -10.70 8.33
C ASN A 493 18.81 -9.84 8.98
N ALA A 494 18.64 -9.47 10.21
CA ALA A 494 19.67 -8.74 10.95
C ALA A 494 19.66 -9.10 12.43
N HIS A 495 20.78 -8.87 13.09
CA HIS A 495 20.81 -8.85 14.54
C HIS A 495 20.07 -7.63 15.08
N VAL A 496 19.01 -7.85 15.84
CA VAL A 496 18.11 -6.82 16.34
C VAL A 496 18.09 -6.86 17.87
N SER A 497 18.16 -5.68 18.51
CA SER A 497 17.88 -5.55 19.95
C SER A 497 16.36 -5.51 20.18
N ALA A 498 15.92 -5.73 21.42
CA ALA A 498 14.51 -5.65 21.80
C ALA A 498 13.90 -4.27 21.45
N ASP A 499 14.62 -3.18 21.74
CA ASP A 499 14.16 -1.82 21.43
C ASP A 499 13.98 -1.61 19.92
N ARG A 500 14.93 -2.08 19.12
CA ARG A 500 14.82 -2.02 17.65
C ARG A 500 13.67 -2.89 17.11
N ALA A 501 13.39 -4.02 17.76
CA ALA A 501 12.29 -4.90 17.39
C ALA A 501 10.93 -4.20 17.50
N ILE A 502 10.71 -3.39 18.52
CA ILE A 502 9.51 -2.57 18.69
C ILE A 502 9.37 -1.60 17.51
N GLY A 503 10.44 -0.86 17.20
CA GLY A 503 10.45 0.09 16.08
C GLY A 503 10.16 -0.58 14.73
N LEU A 504 10.74 -1.76 14.47
CA LEU A 504 10.49 -2.52 13.25
C LEU A 504 9.06 -3.05 13.18
N ALA A 505 8.49 -3.51 14.29
CA ALA A 505 7.10 -3.95 14.36
C ALA A 505 6.13 -2.77 14.14
N MET A 506 6.48 -1.57 14.62
CA MET A 506 5.71 -0.36 14.33
C MET A 506 5.76 -0.01 12.86
N GLN A 507 6.94 0.00 12.23
CA GLN A 507 7.09 0.23 10.79
C GLN A 507 6.38 -0.84 9.95
N TYR A 508 6.35 -2.08 10.39
CA TYR A 508 5.59 -3.14 9.72
C TYR A 508 4.09 -2.81 9.60
N ARG A 509 3.54 -2.00 10.51
CA ARG A 509 2.13 -1.57 10.42
C ARG A 509 1.89 -0.65 9.23
N ASP A 510 2.91 0.08 8.78
CA ASP A 510 2.81 0.94 7.60
C ASP A 510 2.47 0.10 6.35
N ARG A 511 2.77 -1.21 6.35
CA ARG A 511 2.28 -2.18 5.36
C ARG A 511 0.74 -2.19 5.22
N TRP A 512 0.00 -1.82 6.27
CA TRP A 512 -1.46 -1.77 6.20
C TRP A 512 -1.99 -0.73 5.20
N MET A 513 -1.17 0.23 4.81
CA MET A 513 -1.49 1.17 3.73
C MET A 513 -1.74 0.42 2.41
N ILE A 514 -1.04 -0.70 2.15
CA ILE A 514 -1.21 -1.52 0.94
C ILE A 514 -2.55 -2.26 0.93
N GLU A 515 -3.04 -2.70 2.08
CA GLU A 515 -4.39 -3.28 2.14
C GLU A 515 -5.46 -2.25 1.76
N ASN A 516 -5.26 -0.99 2.13
CA ASN A 516 -6.14 0.12 1.73
C ASN A 516 -5.95 0.47 0.25
N GLU A 517 -4.73 0.40 -0.27
CA GLU A 517 -4.43 0.55 -1.69
C GLU A 517 -5.22 -0.45 -2.53
N TYR A 518 -5.13 -1.75 -2.22
CA TYR A 518 -5.91 -2.76 -2.94
C TYR A 518 -7.43 -2.57 -2.79
N LYS A 519 -7.89 -2.12 -1.64
CA LYS A 519 -9.31 -1.75 -1.47
C LYS A 519 -9.65 -0.60 -2.43
N THR A 520 -8.78 0.40 -2.53
CA THR A 520 -8.94 1.55 -3.42
C THR A 520 -8.89 1.14 -4.88
N ILE A 521 -7.90 0.36 -5.30
CA ILE A 521 -7.80 -0.17 -6.66
C ILE A 521 -9.06 -0.97 -7.03
N LYS A 522 -9.45 -1.93 -6.21
CA LYS A 522 -10.64 -2.77 -6.45
C LYS A 522 -11.93 -1.96 -6.44
N LYS A 523 -12.03 -1.00 -5.54
CA LYS A 523 -13.24 -0.20 -5.37
C LYS A 523 -13.37 0.87 -6.46
N ASN A 524 -12.29 1.50 -6.89
CA ASN A 524 -12.35 2.68 -7.76
C ASN A 524 -11.77 2.44 -9.16
N PHE A 525 -10.77 1.58 -9.33
CA PHE A 525 -9.99 1.48 -10.55
C PHE A 525 -10.09 0.15 -11.31
N LEU A 526 -10.77 -0.87 -10.77
CA LEU A 526 -11.01 -2.12 -11.51
C LEU A 526 -12.41 -2.17 -12.11
N PRO A 527 -12.57 -2.59 -13.38
CA PRO A 527 -13.88 -2.74 -13.99
C PRO A 527 -14.62 -3.96 -13.43
N VAL A 528 -15.93 -3.97 -13.54
CA VAL A 528 -16.71 -5.20 -13.38
C VAL A 528 -16.52 -6.04 -14.63
N SER A 529 -15.66 -7.05 -14.55
CA SER A 529 -15.37 -7.93 -15.68
C SER A 529 -15.84 -9.35 -15.41
N ALA A 530 -16.71 -9.85 -16.28
CA ALA A 530 -17.08 -11.26 -16.35
C ALA A 530 -16.16 -12.05 -17.31
N SER A 531 -15.12 -11.41 -17.87
CA SER A 531 -14.20 -12.09 -18.79
C SER A 531 -13.47 -13.23 -18.09
N SER A 532 -13.51 -14.41 -18.68
CA SER A 532 -12.70 -15.55 -18.28
C SER A 532 -11.33 -15.57 -18.97
N ASP A 533 -11.06 -14.60 -19.84
CA ASP A 533 -9.82 -14.53 -20.62
C ASP A 533 -8.72 -13.81 -19.84
N TYR A 534 -7.61 -14.48 -19.64
CA TYR A 534 -6.47 -13.96 -18.88
C TYR A 534 -5.88 -12.68 -19.49
N ARG A 535 -5.85 -12.57 -20.83
CA ARG A 535 -5.38 -11.36 -21.53
C ARG A 535 -6.10 -10.09 -21.04
N ASN A 536 -7.43 -10.15 -21.02
CA ASN A 536 -8.22 -9.04 -20.51
C ASN A 536 -8.01 -8.81 -19.01
N ARG A 537 -7.89 -9.89 -18.22
CA ARG A 537 -7.76 -9.78 -16.78
C ARG A 537 -6.46 -9.12 -16.37
N LEU A 538 -5.33 -9.55 -16.95
CA LEU A 538 -4.04 -8.93 -16.65
C LEU A 538 -4.01 -7.47 -17.13
N LEU A 539 -4.39 -7.21 -18.40
CA LEU A 539 -4.37 -5.86 -18.93
C LEU A 539 -5.27 -4.90 -18.13
N TYR A 540 -6.47 -5.32 -17.77
CA TYR A 540 -7.38 -4.48 -16.97
C TYR A 540 -6.87 -4.25 -15.54
N PHE A 541 -6.18 -5.23 -14.97
CA PHE A 541 -5.55 -5.08 -13.66
C PHE A 541 -4.41 -4.07 -13.75
N VAL A 542 -3.53 -4.19 -14.72
CA VAL A 542 -2.41 -3.25 -14.95
C VAL A 542 -2.94 -1.84 -15.19
N ILE A 543 -3.95 -1.65 -16.05
CA ILE A 543 -4.58 -0.34 -16.24
C ILE A 543 -5.15 0.20 -14.90
N GLY A 544 -5.76 -0.63 -14.09
CA GLY A 544 -6.24 -0.23 -12.77
C GLY A 544 -5.13 0.22 -11.83
N VAL A 545 -3.97 -0.43 -11.89
CA VAL A 545 -2.77 -0.03 -11.14
C VAL A 545 -2.18 1.28 -11.68
N VAL A 546 -2.11 1.44 -13.01
CA VAL A 546 -1.65 2.71 -13.63
C VAL A 546 -2.57 3.86 -13.21
N LEU A 547 -3.89 3.69 -13.24
CA LEU A 547 -4.85 4.69 -12.76
C LEU A 547 -4.67 5.03 -11.28
N TYR A 548 -4.29 4.06 -10.45
CA TYR A 548 -3.93 4.30 -9.07
C TYR A 548 -2.67 5.18 -8.97
N ASN A 549 -1.62 4.86 -9.71
CA ASN A 549 -0.39 5.65 -9.73
C ASN A 549 -0.64 7.07 -10.29
N VAL A 550 -1.46 7.21 -11.33
CA VAL A 550 -1.91 8.49 -11.87
C VAL A 550 -2.61 9.31 -10.79
N TRP A 551 -3.51 8.71 -10.02
CA TRP A 551 -4.17 9.39 -8.91
C TRP A 551 -3.17 9.87 -7.85
N ARG A 552 -2.18 9.05 -7.50
CA ARG A 552 -1.16 9.43 -6.51
C ARG A 552 -0.29 10.57 -7.03
N LEU A 553 0.14 10.49 -8.28
CA LEU A 553 0.91 11.55 -8.92
C LEU A 553 0.10 12.85 -9.05
N SER A 554 -1.16 12.80 -9.48
CA SER A 554 -2.01 14.00 -9.57
C SER A 554 -2.12 14.74 -8.24
N ASN A 555 -2.30 14.00 -7.15
CA ASN A 555 -2.33 14.59 -5.81
C ASN A 555 -0.97 15.15 -5.38
N PHE A 556 0.13 14.51 -5.78
CA PHE A 556 1.47 15.01 -5.52
C PHE A 556 1.73 16.32 -6.29
N LEU A 557 1.41 16.37 -7.58
CA LEU A 557 1.57 17.56 -8.42
C LEU A 557 0.76 18.75 -7.91
N LEU A 558 -0.48 18.52 -7.47
CA LEU A 558 -1.31 19.56 -6.88
C LEU A 558 -0.72 20.10 -5.58
N ARG A 559 -0.20 19.23 -4.72
CA ARG A 559 0.46 19.65 -3.48
C ARG A 559 1.76 20.41 -3.73
N ASP A 560 2.46 20.10 -4.81
CA ASP A 560 3.67 20.80 -5.23
C ASP A 560 3.37 22.19 -5.83
N GLU A 561 2.34 22.26 -6.69
CA GLU A 561 1.94 23.49 -7.36
C GLU A 561 1.27 24.51 -6.43
N ILE A 562 0.48 24.00 -5.47
CA ILE A 562 -0.23 24.83 -4.52
C ILE A 562 0.64 24.94 -3.27
N ASP A 563 1.30 26.08 -3.11
CA ASP A 563 2.16 26.43 -1.97
C ASP A 563 1.34 26.63 -0.67
N VAL A 564 0.26 25.88 -0.54
CA VAL A 564 -0.63 25.84 0.62
C VAL A 564 -0.59 24.45 1.20
N ASN A 565 -0.50 24.35 2.49
CA ASN A 565 -0.61 23.09 3.21
C ASN A 565 -2.06 22.58 3.08
N LEU A 566 -2.38 22.05 1.90
CA LEU A 566 -3.61 21.31 1.68
C LEU A 566 -3.61 20.20 2.75
N GLY A 567 -4.58 20.21 3.62
CA GLY A 567 -4.69 19.23 4.69
C GLY A 567 -4.43 17.80 4.21
N GLU A 568 -4.36 16.85 5.11
CA GLU A 568 -3.96 15.46 4.82
C GLU A 568 -4.93 14.69 3.93
N ASP A 569 -6.15 15.18 3.72
CA ASP A 569 -7.06 14.62 2.72
C ASP A 569 -6.46 14.85 1.32
N PRO A 570 -6.44 13.80 0.47
CA PRO A 570 -5.95 13.97 -0.89
C PRO A 570 -6.76 15.08 -1.59
N PRO A 571 -6.09 16.03 -2.26
CA PRO A 571 -6.77 17.09 -3.01
C PRO A 571 -7.85 16.56 -3.96
N ILE A 572 -7.60 15.39 -4.53
CA ILE A 572 -8.56 14.67 -5.37
C ILE A 572 -8.85 13.32 -4.70
N LEU A 573 -10.10 13.03 -4.40
CA LEU A 573 -10.50 11.71 -3.93
C LEU A 573 -10.39 10.66 -5.05
N ALA A 574 -10.08 9.42 -4.69
CA ALA A 574 -9.97 8.32 -5.66
C ALA A 574 -11.26 8.09 -6.49
N GLY A 575 -12.42 8.50 -5.97
CA GLY A 575 -13.69 8.46 -6.71
C GLY A 575 -13.82 9.60 -7.72
N GLU A 576 -13.25 10.74 -7.45
CA GLU A 576 -13.32 11.95 -8.29
C GLU A 576 -12.37 11.89 -9.47
N ILE A 577 -11.16 11.37 -9.28
CA ILE A 577 -10.18 11.24 -10.37
C ILE A 577 -10.70 10.43 -11.54
N VAL A 578 -11.64 9.58 -11.25
CA VAL A 578 -12.40 8.76 -12.19
C VAL A 578 -13.09 9.62 -13.23
N GLU A 579 -13.74 10.68 -12.78
CA GLU A 579 -14.45 11.59 -13.67
C GLU A 579 -13.44 12.51 -14.39
N LEU A 580 -12.41 12.96 -13.69
CA LEU A 580 -11.38 13.85 -14.21
C LEU A 580 -10.50 13.17 -15.27
N VAL A 581 -9.98 11.98 -15.01
CA VAL A 581 -9.24 11.19 -16.02
C VAL A 581 -10.14 10.88 -17.22
N GLY A 582 -11.44 10.64 -16.97
CA GLY A 582 -12.42 10.49 -18.03
C GLY A 582 -12.49 11.72 -18.92
N LEU A 583 -12.49 12.91 -18.35
CA LEU A 583 -12.47 14.18 -19.10
C LEU A 583 -11.18 14.34 -19.91
N CYS A 584 -10.01 14.12 -19.28
CA CYS A 584 -8.71 14.22 -19.98
C CYS A 584 -8.56 13.22 -21.11
N LEU A 585 -9.02 11.97 -20.91
CA LEU A 585 -8.99 10.94 -21.96
C LEU A 585 -10.04 11.17 -23.05
N PHE A 586 -11.10 11.96 -22.80
CA PHE A 586 -12.19 12.18 -23.74
C PHE A 586 -12.03 13.45 -24.57
N ASP A 587 -11.14 14.34 -24.22
CA ASP A 587 -10.88 15.54 -25.01
C ASP A 587 -9.97 15.21 -26.21
N PRO A 588 -10.50 15.19 -27.45
CA PRO A 588 -9.72 14.92 -28.65
C PRO A 588 -8.96 16.14 -29.15
N GLY A 589 -8.96 17.24 -28.41
CA GLY A 589 -8.48 18.56 -28.83
C GLY A 589 -7.09 18.95 -28.35
N GLY A 590 -6.34 18.02 -27.73
CA GLY A 590 -4.94 18.23 -27.37
C GLY A 590 -3.98 18.03 -28.53
#